data_e93244fc0a965b19751c4daa5c389aec
#
_entry.id   e93244fc0a965b19751c4daa5c389aec
#
_cell.length_a   1.000
_cell.length_b   1.000
_cell.length_c   1.000
_cell.angle_alpha   90.00
_cell.angle_beta   90.00
_cell.angle_gamma   90.00
#
_symmetry.space_group_name_H-M   'P 1'
#
loop_
_entity.id
_entity.type
_entity.pdbx_description
1 polymer ?
#
loop_
_entity_poly.entity_id
_entity_poly.type
_entity_poly.pdbx_seq_one_letter_code
_entity_poly.pdbx_strand_id
1 'polypeptide(L)'
;YEMLRSLVGSEMCIRDRHIHGEVRTDLLHRILYSTDASAYRETPLAVAFPKDETDVQEIVRYASRNHINLIPRAGGTSLAGQVVGKGLVVDISKYMNHILEINPEERWVRVQPGVVLDELNLYCKLYGLFFGPETSTSNRCCLGGMVGNNSCGSHSLVYGSTRDHLLEAKVILSDGSEALLKGVSPKEVDSIRAGASLESSIYDRLITLLSDKENQKEIVDNYPDTSLRRRNSGYAIDELLHSDYFDSNSQEPFNLCKLLAGSEGTLAFVTELKLRLVPLPPTEKAVVCVHCSTLEEAFVANLVVLKHNPVAIELMDSTILELSKRNISQNKNRFFVQGDPAAILIIELAENTREEVDKKANEIEADLRAHNYGTHYPRVYGKDISRVWSLRKAGLGLLSGMPGSAKPVSVIEDTAVAPQRLPAYIADMKKMLDGYGLSCVYHAHISTGELHLR
;
A
#
# COMPACT_ATOMS: atom_id res chain seq x y z
N TYR A 1 13.26 -7.94 32.56
CA TYR A 1 13.91 -9.21 32.99
C TYR A 1 12.87 -10.17 33.61
N GLU A 2 11.97 -9.69 34.47
CA GLU A 2 10.87 -10.50 35.03
C GLU A 2 9.84 -10.92 33.99
N MET A 3 9.49 -10.04 33.07
CA MET A 3 8.57 -10.34 31.94
C MET A 3 9.15 -11.42 31.00
N LEU A 4 10.47 -11.41 30.76
CA LEU A 4 11.16 -12.46 30.01
C LEU A 4 11.19 -13.80 30.77
N ARG A 5 11.33 -13.79 32.11
CA ARG A 5 11.24 -15.02 32.93
C ARG A 5 9.81 -15.60 32.94
N SER A 6 8.80 -14.77 32.99
CA SER A 6 7.40 -15.17 32.87
C SER A 6 7.10 -15.77 31.48
N LEU A 7 7.64 -15.19 30.41
CA LEU A 7 7.53 -15.73 29.06
C LEU A 7 8.30 -17.03 28.88
N VAL A 8 9.52 -17.17 29.40
CA VAL A 8 10.32 -18.41 29.32
C VAL A 8 9.67 -19.55 30.11
N GLY A 9 9.02 -19.25 31.24
CA GLY A 9 8.19 -20.23 31.95
C GLY A 9 6.87 -20.55 31.25
N SER A 10 6.34 -19.61 30.45
CA SER A 10 5.09 -19.74 29.68
C SER A 10 5.30 -20.22 28.25
N GLU A 11 6.55 -20.22 27.71
CA GLU A 11 6.88 -20.90 26.44
C GLU A 11 6.42 -22.37 26.44
N MET A 12 6.68 -23.06 27.55
CA MET A 12 6.19 -24.43 27.74
C MET A 12 4.65 -24.48 27.82
N CYS A 13 3.98 -23.40 28.25
CA CYS A 13 2.52 -23.34 28.32
C CYS A 13 1.84 -23.02 26.99
N ILE A 14 2.42 -22.18 26.12
CA ILE A 14 1.86 -21.91 24.79
C ILE A 14 2.19 -23.07 23.84
N ARG A 15 3.45 -23.54 23.83
CA ARG A 15 3.93 -24.57 22.92
C ARG A 15 3.34 -25.95 23.21
N ASP A 16 3.16 -26.30 24.47
CA ASP A 16 2.80 -27.66 24.84
C ASP A 16 1.28 -27.90 24.97
N ARG A 17 0.44 -26.89 24.83
CA ARG A 17 -1.00 -27.06 25.12
C ARG A 17 -1.99 -26.60 24.06
N HIS A 18 -1.68 -25.60 23.17
CA HIS A 18 -2.76 -24.96 22.42
C HIS A 18 -2.47 -24.53 20.97
N ILE A 19 -1.25 -24.50 20.47
CA ILE A 19 -0.98 -24.11 19.07
C ILE A 19 -0.20 -25.19 18.31
N HIS A 20 -0.57 -25.37 17.02
CA HIS A 20 0.12 -26.27 16.09
C HIS A 20 1.37 -25.62 15.48
N GLY A 21 1.46 -24.30 15.55
CA GLY A 21 2.54 -23.48 15.03
C GLY A 21 3.79 -23.48 15.91
N GLU A 22 4.60 -22.44 15.73
CA GLU A 22 5.86 -22.29 16.44
C GLU A 22 5.86 -21.00 17.26
N VAL A 23 6.50 -21.02 18.44
CA VAL A 23 6.87 -19.84 19.20
C VAL A 23 8.36 -19.86 19.44
N ARG A 24 9.03 -18.75 19.18
CA ARG A 24 10.48 -18.57 19.31
C ARG A 24 10.79 -17.40 20.24
N THR A 25 11.52 -17.67 21.30
CA THR A 25 11.98 -16.66 22.27
C THR A 25 13.50 -16.51 22.25
N ASP A 26 14.19 -17.35 21.47
CA ASP A 26 15.64 -17.28 21.35
C ASP A 26 16.10 -15.95 20.73
N LEU A 27 17.30 -15.54 21.12
CA LEU A 27 17.86 -14.25 20.74
C LEU A 27 17.99 -14.10 19.21
N LEU A 28 18.27 -15.18 18.47
CA LEU A 28 18.43 -15.14 17.01
C LEU A 28 17.14 -14.69 16.33
N HIS A 29 16.01 -15.35 16.63
CA HIS A 29 14.71 -14.98 16.05
C HIS A 29 14.30 -13.55 16.45
N ARG A 30 14.50 -13.17 17.73
CA ARG A 30 14.18 -11.83 18.21
C ARG A 30 14.99 -10.75 17.49
N ILE A 31 16.27 -11.01 17.16
CA ILE A 31 17.11 -10.09 16.39
C ILE A 31 16.63 -10.03 14.92
N LEU A 32 16.34 -11.16 14.29
CA LEU A 32 15.84 -11.20 12.91
C LEU A 32 14.54 -10.42 12.73
N TYR A 33 13.66 -10.43 13.73
CA TYR A 33 12.38 -9.72 13.72
C TYR A 33 12.40 -8.35 14.40
N SER A 34 13.58 -7.85 14.75
CA SER A 34 13.74 -6.52 15.38
C SER A 34 13.70 -5.36 14.37
N THR A 35 13.71 -5.64 13.08
CA THR A 35 13.73 -4.66 11.99
C THR A 35 12.69 -4.99 10.93
N ASP A 36 12.34 -3.99 10.13
CA ASP A 36 11.63 -4.10 8.86
C ASP A 36 12.40 -3.36 7.77
N ALA A 37 11.74 -2.85 6.74
CA ALA A 37 12.40 -2.05 5.70
C ALA A 37 12.61 -0.57 6.10
N SER A 38 12.18 -0.16 7.29
CA SER A 38 12.37 1.19 7.84
C SER A 38 13.74 1.38 8.49
N ALA A 39 13.99 2.60 8.98
CA ALA A 39 15.16 2.93 9.78
C ALA A 39 15.03 2.52 11.28
N TYR A 40 13.86 2.03 11.68
CA TYR A 40 13.58 1.71 13.08
C TYR A 40 14.02 0.30 13.45
N ARG A 41 14.34 0.13 14.72
CA ARG A 41 14.73 -1.16 15.32
C ARG A 41 14.21 -1.27 16.74
N GLU A 42 13.46 -2.35 17.00
CA GLU A 42 12.97 -2.66 18.35
C GLU A 42 12.95 -4.18 18.55
N THR A 43 13.55 -4.68 19.61
CA THR A 43 13.65 -6.13 19.84
C THR A 43 12.33 -6.66 20.44
N PRO A 44 11.62 -7.57 19.76
CA PRO A 44 10.36 -8.12 20.25
C PRO A 44 10.60 -9.04 21.45
N LEU A 45 9.53 -9.34 22.19
CA LEU A 45 9.56 -10.31 23.30
C LEU A 45 9.72 -11.73 22.77
N ALA A 46 8.98 -12.08 21.73
CA ALA A 46 9.01 -13.38 21.06
C ALA A 46 8.49 -13.26 19.64
N VAL A 47 8.61 -14.34 18.87
CA VAL A 47 8.06 -14.46 17.52
C VAL A 47 7.21 -15.73 17.45
N ALA A 48 5.95 -15.60 16.97
CA ALA A 48 5.05 -16.73 16.74
C ALA A 48 4.80 -16.90 15.24
N PHE A 49 4.66 -18.15 14.80
CA PHE A 49 4.35 -18.56 13.44
C PHE A 49 3.10 -19.45 13.47
N PRO A 50 1.89 -18.86 13.43
CA PRO A 50 0.66 -19.63 13.42
C PRO A 50 0.53 -20.42 12.12
N LYS A 51 -0.05 -21.63 12.19
CA LYS A 51 -0.35 -22.47 11.03
C LYS A 51 -1.75 -22.26 10.50
N ASP A 52 -2.65 -21.88 11.38
CA ASP A 52 -4.07 -21.76 11.06
C ASP A 52 -4.74 -20.69 11.95
N GLU A 53 -6.00 -20.52 11.73
CA GLU A 53 -6.83 -19.57 12.45
C GLU A 53 -6.95 -19.90 13.95
N THR A 54 -7.01 -21.19 14.30
CA THR A 54 -7.10 -21.63 15.70
C THR A 54 -5.86 -21.20 16.47
N ASP A 55 -4.68 -21.33 15.86
CA ASP A 55 -3.43 -20.82 16.43
C ASP A 55 -3.50 -19.29 16.68
N VAL A 56 -4.01 -18.54 15.70
CA VAL A 56 -4.18 -17.07 15.84
C VAL A 56 -5.12 -16.75 16.98
N GLN A 57 -6.27 -17.46 17.11
CA GLN A 57 -7.21 -17.26 18.22
C GLN A 57 -6.56 -17.48 19.58
N GLU A 58 -5.80 -18.56 19.72
CA GLU A 58 -5.12 -18.87 20.99
C GLU A 58 -4.02 -17.86 21.31
N ILE A 59 -3.27 -17.39 20.30
CA ILE A 59 -2.28 -16.32 20.46
C ILE A 59 -2.96 -15.03 20.93
N VAL A 60 -4.05 -14.61 20.29
CA VAL A 60 -4.80 -13.40 20.67
C VAL A 60 -5.35 -13.51 22.10
N ARG A 61 -6.00 -14.64 22.45
CA ARG A 61 -6.51 -14.89 23.80
C ARG A 61 -5.42 -14.88 24.86
N TYR A 62 -4.26 -15.48 24.52
CA TYR A 62 -3.10 -15.45 25.42
C TYR A 62 -2.59 -14.03 25.63
N ALA A 63 -2.40 -13.27 24.55
CA ALA A 63 -1.91 -11.91 24.60
C ALA A 63 -2.86 -10.99 25.38
N SER A 64 -4.18 -11.12 25.15
CA SER A 64 -5.20 -10.37 25.86
C SER A 64 -5.18 -10.65 27.37
N ARG A 65 -5.14 -11.92 27.78
CA ARG A 65 -5.08 -12.32 29.20
C ARG A 65 -3.82 -11.86 29.91
N ASN A 66 -2.71 -11.74 29.19
CA ASN A 66 -1.39 -11.40 29.77
C ASN A 66 -0.98 -9.94 29.47
N HIS A 67 -1.86 -9.13 28.88
CA HIS A 67 -1.60 -7.74 28.49
C HIS A 67 -0.34 -7.58 27.63
N ILE A 68 -0.16 -8.48 26.68
CA ILE A 68 0.98 -8.47 25.74
C ILE A 68 0.51 -7.83 24.42
N ASN A 69 1.29 -6.86 23.93
CA ASN A 69 1.04 -6.28 22.62
C ASN A 69 1.32 -7.30 21.52
N LEU A 70 0.39 -7.43 20.57
CA LEU A 70 0.61 -8.20 19.34
C LEU A 70 1.09 -7.28 18.22
N ILE A 71 1.99 -7.81 17.41
CA ILE A 71 2.53 -7.14 16.23
C ILE A 71 2.30 -8.08 15.04
N PRO A 72 1.16 -7.95 14.33
CA PRO A 72 0.92 -8.73 13.12
C PRO A 72 1.99 -8.40 12.08
N ARG A 73 2.61 -9.43 11.51
CA ARG A 73 3.67 -9.26 10.52
C ARG A 73 3.44 -10.17 9.32
N ALA A 74 3.62 -9.62 8.14
CA ALA A 74 3.65 -10.32 6.87
C ALA A 74 5.05 -10.21 6.25
N GLY A 75 5.20 -9.61 5.06
CA GLY A 75 6.49 -9.47 4.38
C GLY A 75 7.50 -8.51 5.01
N GLY A 76 7.10 -7.71 6.01
CA GLY A 76 8.00 -6.76 6.68
C GLY A 76 8.57 -5.69 5.76
N THR A 77 7.81 -5.27 4.73
CA THR A 77 8.24 -4.30 3.71
C THR A 77 7.89 -2.85 4.05
N SER A 78 7.34 -2.61 5.24
CA SER A 78 6.97 -1.30 5.76
C SER A 78 8.18 -0.35 5.89
N LEU A 79 7.97 0.94 5.58
CA LEU A 79 9.01 1.96 5.61
C LEU A 79 8.91 2.91 6.82
N ALA A 80 7.83 2.82 7.61
CA ALA A 80 7.58 3.68 8.77
C ALA A 80 7.60 2.93 10.12
N GLY A 81 8.09 1.68 10.16
CA GLY A 81 8.26 0.92 11.38
C GLY A 81 6.99 0.24 11.91
N GLN A 82 5.97 0.03 11.08
CA GLN A 82 4.68 -0.51 11.49
C GLN A 82 4.76 -1.92 12.11
N VAL A 83 5.79 -2.69 11.78
CA VAL A 83 5.93 -4.09 12.21
C VAL A 83 7.14 -4.32 13.13
N VAL A 84 7.64 -3.26 13.76
CA VAL A 84 8.66 -3.36 14.82
C VAL A 84 8.10 -2.86 16.16
N GLY A 85 8.45 -3.53 17.27
CA GLY A 85 7.97 -3.13 18.59
C GLY A 85 8.26 -4.14 19.69
N LYS A 86 8.05 -3.68 20.94
CA LYS A 86 8.16 -4.51 22.15
C LYS A 86 6.88 -5.30 22.38
N GLY A 87 6.72 -6.40 21.66
CA GLY A 87 5.53 -7.26 21.75
C GLY A 87 5.81 -8.66 21.25
N LEU A 88 4.76 -9.45 21.10
CA LEU A 88 4.80 -10.72 20.41
C LEU A 88 4.57 -10.46 18.91
N VAL A 89 5.62 -10.64 18.11
CA VAL A 89 5.49 -10.60 16.65
C VAL A 89 4.81 -11.89 16.18
N VAL A 90 3.78 -11.76 15.36
CA VAL A 90 3.03 -12.89 14.81
C VAL A 90 3.17 -12.88 13.30
N ASP A 91 4.03 -13.74 12.78
CA ASP A 91 4.35 -13.82 11.36
C ASP A 91 3.44 -14.85 10.67
N ILE A 92 2.56 -14.34 9.81
CA ILE A 92 1.61 -15.16 9.05
C ILE A 92 2.17 -15.65 7.71
N SER A 93 3.31 -15.15 7.28
CA SER A 93 3.84 -15.43 5.94
C SER A 93 4.36 -16.86 5.77
N LYS A 94 4.77 -17.50 6.87
CA LYS A 94 5.40 -18.83 6.83
C LYS A 94 4.43 -19.95 6.49
N TYR A 95 3.21 -19.92 7.03
CA TYR A 95 2.26 -21.03 6.92
C TYR A 95 0.88 -20.63 6.37
N MET A 96 0.45 -19.38 6.58
CA MET A 96 -0.86 -18.90 6.14
C MET A 96 -0.78 -18.19 4.80
N ASN A 97 -0.32 -18.90 3.76
CA ASN A 97 0.02 -18.36 2.45
C ASN A 97 -0.65 -19.12 1.28
N HIS A 98 -1.86 -19.64 1.49
CA HIS A 98 -2.58 -20.40 0.48
C HIS A 98 -3.63 -19.54 -0.23
N ILE A 99 -3.74 -19.75 -1.55
CA ILE A 99 -4.90 -19.31 -2.34
C ILE A 99 -5.98 -20.36 -2.12
N LEU A 100 -7.13 -19.94 -1.55
CA LEU A 100 -8.17 -20.85 -1.10
C LEU A 100 -9.21 -21.14 -2.19
N GLU A 101 -9.64 -20.07 -2.88
CA GLU A 101 -10.71 -20.14 -3.87
C GLU A 101 -10.57 -19.02 -4.88
N ILE A 102 -10.98 -19.23 -6.13
CA ILE A 102 -11.13 -18.19 -7.14
C ILE A 102 -12.47 -18.34 -7.84
N ASN A 103 -13.17 -17.24 -8.05
CA ASN A 103 -14.38 -17.18 -8.88
C ASN A 103 -14.12 -16.22 -10.07
N PRO A 104 -13.76 -16.73 -11.24
CA PRO A 104 -13.45 -15.89 -12.38
C PRO A 104 -14.67 -15.16 -12.97
N GLU A 105 -15.87 -15.71 -12.81
CA GLU A 105 -17.12 -15.09 -13.32
C GLU A 105 -17.48 -13.84 -12.52
N GLU A 106 -17.42 -13.94 -11.19
CA GLU A 106 -17.66 -12.82 -10.29
C GLU A 106 -16.39 -11.99 -10.03
N ARG A 107 -15.24 -12.42 -10.55
CA ARG A 107 -13.94 -11.73 -10.46
C ARG A 107 -13.48 -11.46 -9.04
N TRP A 108 -13.42 -12.51 -8.24
CA TRP A 108 -12.84 -12.43 -6.90
C TRP A 108 -11.98 -13.65 -6.58
N VAL A 109 -11.13 -13.49 -5.60
CA VAL A 109 -10.27 -14.55 -5.05
C VAL A 109 -10.32 -14.50 -3.54
N ARG A 110 -10.26 -15.67 -2.90
CA ARG A 110 -10.16 -15.86 -1.46
C ARG A 110 -8.79 -16.40 -1.13
N VAL A 111 -8.08 -15.72 -0.21
CA VAL A 111 -6.68 -16.01 0.10
C VAL A 111 -6.41 -15.89 1.58
N GLN A 112 -5.37 -16.59 2.05
CA GLN A 112 -4.77 -16.32 3.34
C GLN A 112 -3.86 -15.09 3.28
N PRO A 113 -3.65 -14.36 4.40
CA PRO A 113 -2.98 -13.06 4.39
C PRO A 113 -1.49 -13.11 4.04
N GLY A 114 -0.85 -14.28 4.12
CA GLY A 114 0.57 -14.49 3.79
C GLY A 114 0.86 -14.71 2.31
N VAL A 115 -0.16 -14.76 1.44
CA VAL A 115 0.05 -14.90 -0.01
C VAL A 115 0.79 -13.70 -0.57
N VAL A 116 1.85 -13.96 -1.36
CA VAL A 116 2.66 -12.92 -2.02
C VAL A 116 1.94 -12.40 -3.26
N LEU A 117 2.00 -11.09 -3.50
CA LEU A 117 1.28 -10.43 -4.59
C LEU A 117 1.62 -10.99 -5.97
N ASP A 118 2.91 -11.18 -6.30
CA ASP A 118 3.32 -11.71 -7.60
C ASP A 118 2.86 -13.16 -7.79
N GLU A 119 2.84 -13.97 -6.74
CA GLU A 119 2.33 -15.35 -6.77
C GLU A 119 0.82 -15.37 -7.04
N LEU A 120 0.06 -14.49 -6.37
CA LEU A 120 -1.36 -14.33 -6.65
C LEU A 120 -1.60 -13.94 -8.11
N ASN A 121 -0.90 -12.93 -8.60
CA ASN A 121 -1.10 -12.43 -9.95
C ASN A 121 -0.67 -13.44 -11.02
N LEU A 122 0.38 -14.24 -10.75
CA LEU A 122 0.75 -15.35 -11.61
C LEU A 122 -0.38 -16.42 -11.69
N TYR A 123 -1.00 -16.74 -10.55
CA TYR A 123 -2.12 -17.67 -10.48
C TYR A 123 -3.37 -17.12 -11.20
N CYS A 124 -3.77 -15.88 -10.90
CA CYS A 124 -4.98 -15.25 -11.48
C CYS A 124 -4.86 -15.03 -13.00
N LYS A 125 -3.64 -14.87 -13.52
CA LYS A 125 -3.38 -14.72 -14.95
C LYS A 125 -3.90 -15.89 -15.79
N LEU A 126 -3.96 -17.11 -15.22
CA LEU A 126 -4.52 -18.30 -15.87
C LEU A 126 -6.01 -18.13 -16.21
N TYR A 127 -6.69 -17.22 -15.54
CA TYR A 127 -8.10 -16.89 -15.68
C TYR A 127 -8.34 -15.55 -16.40
N GLY A 128 -7.29 -14.93 -16.95
CA GLY A 128 -7.39 -13.62 -17.59
C GLY A 128 -7.61 -12.45 -16.62
N LEU A 129 -7.29 -12.66 -15.34
CA LEU A 129 -7.52 -11.73 -14.23
C LEU A 129 -6.22 -11.40 -13.49
N PHE A 130 -6.26 -10.33 -12.69
CA PHE A 130 -5.20 -10.01 -11.72
C PHE A 130 -5.74 -9.13 -10.59
N PHE A 131 -4.98 -9.02 -9.50
CA PHE A 131 -5.24 -8.07 -8.42
C PHE A 131 -4.59 -6.73 -8.80
N GLY A 132 -5.42 -5.70 -8.97
CA GLY A 132 -5.01 -4.42 -9.56
C GLY A 132 -4.00 -3.59 -8.75
N PRO A 133 -4.17 -3.45 -7.42
CA PRO A 133 -3.19 -2.73 -6.60
C PRO A 133 -1.81 -3.39 -6.65
N GLU A 134 -0.77 -2.58 -6.84
CA GLU A 134 0.61 -3.08 -6.89
C GLU A 134 1.51 -2.33 -5.91
N THR A 135 2.71 -2.86 -5.69
CA THR A 135 3.77 -2.21 -4.91
C THR A 135 5.13 -2.44 -5.55
N SER A 136 6.12 -1.62 -5.20
CA SER A 136 7.50 -1.86 -5.63
C SER A 136 8.10 -3.16 -5.06
N THR A 137 7.47 -3.72 -4.04
CA THR A 137 7.86 -4.95 -3.34
C THR A 137 6.99 -6.15 -3.68
N SER A 138 6.28 -6.13 -4.81
CA SER A 138 5.28 -7.14 -5.23
C SER A 138 5.79 -8.59 -5.13
N ASN A 139 7.10 -8.78 -5.34
CA ASN A 139 7.75 -10.09 -5.27
C ASN A 139 7.92 -10.66 -3.83
N ARG A 140 7.56 -9.90 -2.79
CA ARG A 140 7.71 -10.32 -1.39
C ARG A 140 6.70 -9.71 -0.42
N CYS A 141 5.95 -8.68 -0.79
CA CYS A 141 4.85 -8.17 0.04
C CYS A 141 3.71 -9.17 0.04
N CYS A 142 3.06 -9.31 1.21
CA CYS A 142 1.92 -10.21 1.37
C CYS A 142 0.62 -9.43 1.44
N LEU A 143 -0.49 -10.06 1.01
CA LEU A 143 -1.79 -9.41 0.90
C LEU A 143 -2.34 -8.89 2.24
N GLY A 144 -2.10 -9.60 3.34
CA GLY A 144 -2.47 -9.11 4.68
C GLY A 144 -1.74 -7.81 5.05
N GLY A 145 -0.45 -7.70 4.70
CA GLY A 145 0.31 -6.45 4.85
C GLY A 145 -0.20 -5.35 3.93
N MET A 146 -0.57 -5.68 2.69
CA MET A 146 -1.17 -4.72 1.76
C MET A 146 -2.50 -4.16 2.26
N VAL A 147 -3.34 -5.01 2.89
CA VAL A 147 -4.57 -4.56 3.55
C VAL A 147 -4.24 -3.67 4.75
N GLY A 148 -3.34 -4.10 5.64
CA GLY A 148 -2.95 -3.29 6.81
C GLY A 148 -2.43 -1.91 6.44
N ASN A 149 -1.64 -1.80 5.38
CA ASN A 149 -1.06 -0.54 4.88
C ASN A 149 -1.98 0.22 3.91
N ASN A 150 -3.08 -0.38 3.44
CA ASN A 150 -3.86 0.11 2.29
C ASN A 150 -2.97 0.39 1.07
N SER A 151 -2.10 -0.56 0.73
CA SER A 151 -1.07 -0.40 -0.29
C SER A 151 -1.64 -0.09 -1.66
N CYS A 152 -0.93 0.73 -2.40
CA CYS A 152 -1.18 1.06 -3.81
C CYS A 152 0.17 1.38 -4.48
N GLY A 153 0.19 1.64 -5.78
CA GLY A 153 1.44 1.84 -6.52
C GLY A 153 1.25 2.66 -7.79
N SER A 154 2.15 2.48 -8.74
CA SER A 154 2.24 3.30 -9.96
C SER A 154 0.96 3.32 -10.78
N HIS A 155 0.17 2.25 -10.76
CA HIS A 155 -1.09 2.14 -11.50
C HIS A 155 -2.33 2.48 -10.67
N SER A 156 -2.17 3.10 -9.50
CA SER A 156 -3.31 3.49 -8.64
C SER A 156 -4.24 4.53 -9.28
N LEU A 157 -3.76 5.23 -10.31
CA LEU A 157 -4.62 6.09 -11.14
C LEU A 157 -5.80 5.32 -11.78
N VAL A 158 -5.56 4.06 -12.17
CA VAL A 158 -6.56 3.17 -12.80
C VAL A 158 -7.16 2.20 -11.80
N TYR A 159 -6.33 1.57 -10.98
CA TYR A 159 -6.75 0.43 -10.14
C TYR A 159 -7.00 0.80 -8.68
N GLY A 160 -6.79 2.06 -8.27
CA GLY A 160 -7.04 2.48 -6.89
C GLY A 160 -6.06 1.87 -5.89
N SER A 161 -6.56 1.65 -4.68
CA SER A 161 -5.84 1.11 -3.53
C SER A 161 -6.36 -0.28 -3.14
N THR A 162 -5.70 -0.94 -2.19
CA THR A 162 -6.13 -2.25 -1.66
C THR A 162 -7.53 -2.18 -1.04
N ARG A 163 -7.90 -1.06 -0.38
CA ARG A 163 -9.24 -0.82 0.18
C ARG A 163 -10.36 -0.95 -0.85
N ASP A 164 -10.11 -0.49 -2.08
CA ASP A 164 -11.11 -0.52 -3.16
C ASP A 164 -11.40 -1.94 -3.65
N HIS A 165 -10.49 -2.88 -3.34
CA HIS A 165 -10.57 -4.27 -3.76
C HIS A 165 -10.90 -5.24 -2.62
N LEU A 166 -10.91 -4.81 -1.36
CA LEU A 166 -11.23 -5.66 -0.22
C LEU A 166 -12.74 -5.82 -0.07
N LEU A 167 -13.24 -7.01 -0.40
CA LEU A 167 -14.66 -7.33 -0.35
C LEU A 167 -15.09 -7.87 1.02
N GLU A 168 -14.32 -8.84 1.55
CA GLU A 168 -14.57 -9.50 2.82
C GLU A 168 -13.24 -9.78 3.54
N ALA A 169 -13.26 -9.79 4.86
CA ALA A 169 -12.14 -10.22 5.68
C ALA A 169 -12.62 -11.07 6.85
N LYS A 170 -12.04 -12.26 7.02
CA LYS A 170 -12.19 -13.04 8.23
C LYS A 170 -11.13 -12.60 9.22
N VAL A 171 -11.55 -12.26 10.43
CA VAL A 171 -10.67 -11.65 11.42
C VAL A 171 -10.88 -12.25 12.81
N ILE A 172 -9.85 -12.19 13.64
CA ILE A 172 -9.90 -12.46 15.07
C ILE A 172 -9.87 -11.13 15.81
N LEU A 173 -10.89 -10.88 16.60
CA LEU A 173 -11.04 -9.70 17.44
C LEU A 173 -10.19 -9.81 18.72
N SER A 174 -10.04 -8.72 19.46
CA SER A 174 -9.16 -8.63 20.63
C SER A 174 -9.51 -9.56 21.81
N ASP A 175 -10.72 -10.09 21.85
CA ASP A 175 -11.18 -11.10 22.82
C ASP A 175 -10.94 -12.55 22.34
N GLY A 176 -10.44 -12.72 21.10
CA GLY A 176 -10.24 -14.00 20.44
C GLY A 176 -11.50 -14.54 19.79
N SER A 177 -12.57 -13.78 19.68
CA SER A 177 -13.75 -14.14 18.88
C SER A 177 -13.47 -13.93 17.38
N GLU A 178 -14.12 -14.75 16.56
CA GLU A 178 -14.09 -14.65 15.09
C GLU A 178 -15.17 -13.69 14.61
N ALA A 179 -14.87 -12.89 13.59
CA ALA A 179 -15.82 -12.08 12.87
C ALA A 179 -15.58 -12.14 11.37
N LEU A 180 -16.65 -12.06 10.58
CA LEU A 180 -16.59 -11.94 9.13
C LEU A 180 -17.01 -10.53 8.71
N LEU A 181 -16.05 -9.68 8.45
CA LEU A 181 -16.28 -8.33 7.95
C LEU A 181 -16.62 -8.39 6.47
N LYS A 182 -17.78 -7.87 6.09
CA LYS A 182 -18.29 -7.83 4.71
C LYS A 182 -19.30 -6.71 4.55
N GLY A 183 -19.74 -6.44 3.32
CA GLY A 183 -20.88 -5.56 3.07
C GLY A 183 -22.16 -6.13 3.70
N VAL A 184 -22.84 -5.31 4.51
CA VAL A 184 -24.08 -5.66 5.20
C VAL A 184 -25.13 -4.57 4.95
N SER A 185 -26.37 -5.00 4.76
CA SER A 185 -27.51 -4.09 4.60
C SER A 185 -27.86 -3.37 5.90
N PRO A 186 -28.58 -2.23 5.86
CA PRO A 186 -29.01 -1.53 7.06
C PRO A 186 -29.75 -2.42 8.07
N LYS A 187 -30.58 -3.35 7.61
CA LYS A 187 -31.30 -4.30 8.48
C LYS A 187 -30.33 -5.28 9.17
N GLU A 188 -29.32 -5.76 8.46
CA GLU A 188 -28.28 -6.63 9.06
C GLU A 188 -27.45 -5.86 10.07
N VAL A 189 -27.10 -4.60 9.81
CA VAL A 189 -26.40 -3.73 10.78
C VAL A 189 -27.20 -3.65 12.08
N ASP A 190 -28.49 -3.36 12.00
CA ASP A 190 -29.35 -3.25 13.20
C ASP A 190 -29.48 -4.59 13.94
N SER A 191 -29.51 -5.70 13.21
CA SER A 191 -29.51 -7.05 13.80
C SER A 191 -28.18 -7.36 14.52
N ILE A 192 -27.05 -7.01 13.94
CA ILE A 192 -25.72 -7.22 14.56
C ILE A 192 -25.61 -6.39 15.85
N ARG A 193 -26.02 -5.12 15.80
CA ARG A 193 -25.99 -4.20 16.96
C ARG A 193 -26.79 -4.70 18.16
N ALA A 194 -27.89 -5.41 17.90
CA ALA A 194 -28.76 -5.96 18.96
C ALA A 194 -28.13 -7.14 19.70
N GLY A 195 -27.00 -7.67 19.25
CA GLY A 195 -26.29 -8.80 19.88
C GLY A 195 -25.50 -8.39 21.14
N ALA A 196 -24.86 -9.39 21.75
CA ALA A 196 -24.02 -9.22 22.95
C ALA A 196 -22.53 -9.51 22.75
N SER A 197 -22.09 -9.72 21.50
CA SER A 197 -20.68 -10.01 21.18
C SER A 197 -19.84 -8.74 21.16
N LEU A 198 -18.50 -8.90 21.13
CA LEU A 198 -17.60 -7.78 20.89
C LEU A 198 -17.86 -7.14 19.52
N GLU A 199 -18.12 -7.95 18.49
CA GLU A 199 -18.53 -7.46 17.16
C GLU A 199 -19.77 -6.56 17.26
N SER A 200 -20.82 -7.02 17.96
CA SER A 200 -22.04 -6.24 18.18
C SER A 200 -21.75 -4.88 18.86
N SER A 201 -20.89 -4.88 19.87
CA SER A 201 -20.46 -3.67 20.56
C SER A 201 -19.68 -2.72 19.65
N ILE A 202 -18.84 -3.26 18.75
CA ILE A 202 -18.09 -2.46 17.74
C ILE A 202 -19.08 -1.77 16.79
N TYR A 203 -20.01 -2.52 16.21
CA TYR A 203 -21.03 -1.96 15.32
C TYR A 203 -21.87 -0.89 16.04
N ASP A 204 -22.33 -1.16 17.25
CA ASP A 204 -23.16 -0.21 18.00
C ASP A 204 -22.42 1.09 18.29
N ARG A 205 -21.18 1.02 18.75
CA ARG A 205 -20.35 2.21 19.01
C ARG A 205 -20.06 3.01 17.76
N LEU A 206 -19.70 2.34 16.64
CA LEU A 206 -19.42 3.01 15.37
C LEU A 206 -20.68 3.69 14.82
N ILE A 207 -21.81 3.00 14.81
CA ILE A 207 -23.06 3.58 14.31
C ILE A 207 -23.50 4.75 15.21
N THR A 208 -23.37 4.63 16.53
CA THR A 208 -23.68 5.73 17.46
C THR A 208 -22.80 6.95 17.20
N LEU A 209 -21.48 6.75 17.05
CA LEU A 209 -20.52 7.80 16.75
C LEU A 209 -20.84 8.50 15.41
N LEU A 210 -21.11 7.71 14.37
CA LEU A 210 -21.34 8.20 13.02
C LEU A 210 -22.76 8.74 12.79
N SER A 211 -23.72 8.44 13.69
CA SER A 211 -25.07 9.02 13.65
C SER A 211 -25.14 10.42 14.27
N ASP A 212 -24.15 10.81 15.05
CA ASP A 212 -24.05 12.13 15.63
C ASP A 212 -23.75 13.17 14.54
N LYS A 213 -24.56 14.23 14.45
CA LYS A 213 -24.45 15.24 13.41
C LYS A 213 -23.20 16.14 13.53
N GLU A 214 -22.71 16.36 14.74
CA GLU A 214 -21.46 17.09 14.95
C GLU A 214 -20.28 16.27 14.46
N ASN A 215 -20.25 14.98 14.81
CA ASN A 215 -19.20 14.07 14.31
C ASN A 215 -19.22 13.94 12.78
N GLN A 216 -20.42 13.80 12.17
CA GLN A 216 -20.51 13.78 10.70
C GLN A 216 -19.93 15.05 10.09
N LYS A 217 -20.27 16.21 10.66
CA LYS A 217 -19.76 17.49 10.18
C LYS A 217 -18.24 17.57 10.33
N GLU A 218 -17.69 17.22 11.50
CA GLU A 218 -16.25 17.19 11.73
C GLU A 218 -15.52 16.26 10.76
N ILE A 219 -16.08 15.09 10.46
CA ILE A 219 -15.51 14.15 9.49
C ILE A 219 -15.51 14.78 8.08
N VAL A 220 -16.64 15.32 7.63
CA VAL A 220 -16.77 15.92 6.30
C VAL A 220 -15.85 17.13 6.12
N ASP A 221 -15.75 17.98 7.15
CA ASP A 221 -14.97 19.22 7.09
C ASP A 221 -13.46 18.99 7.19
N ASN A 222 -12.99 17.92 7.85
CA ASN A 222 -11.58 17.73 8.18
C ASN A 222 -10.91 16.54 7.50
N TYR A 223 -11.67 15.58 6.97
CA TYR A 223 -11.07 14.51 6.17
C TYR A 223 -10.63 15.05 4.80
N PRO A 224 -9.57 14.44 4.21
CA PRO A 224 -9.13 14.84 2.88
C PRO A 224 -10.24 14.73 1.85
N ASP A 225 -10.23 15.62 0.86
CA ASP A 225 -11.17 15.61 -0.26
C ASP A 225 -11.23 14.23 -0.94
N THR A 226 -12.44 13.75 -1.26
CA THR A 226 -12.67 12.44 -1.88
C THR A 226 -12.06 12.28 -3.26
N SER A 227 -11.69 13.39 -3.93
CA SER A 227 -10.93 13.37 -5.18
C SER A 227 -9.49 12.88 -5.02
N LEU A 228 -8.94 12.93 -3.78
CA LEU A 228 -7.65 12.35 -3.45
C LEU A 228 -7.77 10.83 -3.39
N ARG A 229 -7.33 10.16 -4.45
CA ARG A 229 -7.37 8.69 -4.55
C ARG A 229 -6.42 7.98 -3.58
N ARG A 230 -5.32 8.65 -3.22
CA ARG A 230 -4.31 8.13 -2.29
C ARG A 230 -4.36 8.93 -1.01
N ARG A 231 -5.13 8.48 -0.05
CA ARG A 231 -5.22 9.08 1.27
C ARG A 231 -5.09 8.00 2.34
N ASN A 232 -4.10 8.16 3.19
CA ASN A 232 -3.75 7.25 4.26
C ASN A 232 -3.59 8.03 5.58
N SER A 233 -4.57 8.88 5.91
CA SER A 233 -4.55 9.74 7.10
C SER A 233 -5.26 9.10 8.29
N GLY A 234 -4.77 7.96 8.75
CA GLY A 234 -5.37 7.20 9.83
C GLY A 234 -6.55 6.34 9.38
N TYR A 235 -7.48 6.03 10.30
CA TYR A 235 -8.65 5.19 9.99
C TYR A 235 -9.63 5.90 9.08
N ALA A 236 -10.07 5.23 8.02
CA ALA A 236 -11.00 5.78 7.04
C ALA A 236 -12.47 5.70 7.51
N ILE A 237 -12.78 6.36 8.61
CA ILE A 237 -14.15 6.40 9.14
C ILE A 237 -15.13 7.16 8.24
N ASP A 238 -14.64 8.09 7.46
CA ASP A 238 -15.38 8.83 6.44
C ASP A 238 -15.93 7.92 5.34
N GLU A 239 -15.22 6.84 4.97
CA GLU A 239 -15.69 5.84 4.01
C GLU A 239 -16.97 5.14 4.48
N LEU A 240 -17.16 5.00 5.80
CA LEU A 240 -18.37 4.39 6.35
C LEU A 240 -19.61 5.28 6.21
N LEU A 241 -19.42 6.62 6.18
CA LEU A 241 -20.51 7.58 5.97
C LEU A 241 -21.08 7.53 4.54
N HIS A 242 -20.32 7.02 3.57
CA HIS A 242 -20.76 6.89 2.19
C HIS A 242 -21.63 5.64 1.94
N SER A 243 -21.88 4.82 2.97
CA SER A 243 -22.69 3.61 2.86
C SER A 243 -24.21 3.91 2.82
N ASP A 244 -24.97 2.94 2.33
CA ASP A 244 -26.45 2.97 2.28
C ASP A 244 -27.11 3.08 3.65
N TYR A 245 -26.37 2.84 4.73
CA TYR A 245 -26.85 3.05 6.11
C TYR A 245 -26.99 4.54 6.47
N PHE A 246 -26.11 5.39 5.94
CA PHE A 246 -26.09 6.84 6.24
C PHE A 246 -26.57 7.71 5.08
N ASP A 247 -26.39 7.24 3.83
CA ASP A 247 -26.83 7.92 2.62
C ASP A 247 -27.77 7.02 1.80
N SER A 248 -29.05 7.35 1.83
CA SER A 248 -30.09 6.60 1.08
C SER A 248 -29.92 6.59 -0.44
N ASN A 249 -29.07 7.45 -0.98
CA ASN A 249 -28.72 7.46 -2.41
C ASN A 249 -27.54 6.56 -2.73
N SER A 250 -26.81 6.09 -1.72
CA SER A 250 -25.67 5.19 -1.92
C SER A 250 -26.17 3.78 -2.25
N GLN A 251 -25.37 3.10 -3.09
CA GLN A 251 -25.53 1.66 -3.39
C GLN A 251 -24.45 0.83 -2.67
N GLU A 252 -23.53 1.49 -1.93
CA GLU A 252 -22.45 0.82 -1.22
C GLU A 252 -22.96 0.33 0.14
N PRO A 253 -22.88 -0.97 0.44
CA PRO A 253 -23.28 -1.49 1.73
C PRO A 253 -22.34 -1.02 2.84
N PHE A 254 -22.82 -0.95 4.07
CA PHE A 254 -21.96 -0.69 5.23
C PHE A 254 -20.95 -1.82 5.38
N ASN A 255 -19.64 -1.51 5.32
CA ASN A 255 -18.59 -2.53 5.30
C ASN A 255 -17.36 -2.11 6.13
N LEU A 256 -17.12 -2.80 7.24
CA LEU A 256 -15.95 -2.55 8.10
C LEU A 256 -14.60 -2.90 7.44
N CYS A 257 -14.58 -3.59 6.32
CA CYS A 257 -13.37 -3.76 5.51
C CYS A 257 -12.77 -2.42 5.07
N LYS A 258 -13.60 -1.38 4.87
CA LYS A 258 -13.14 -0.02 4.56
C LYS A 258 -12.29 0.57 5.69
N LEU A 259 -12.66 0.29 6.94
CA LEU A 259 -11.92 0.73 8.12
C LEU A 259 -10.69 -0.16 8.39
N LEU A 260 -10.81 -1.47 8.14
CA LEU A 260 -9.73 -2.44 8.33
C LEU A 260 -8.55 -2.14 7.39
N ALA A 261 -8.82 -1.78 6.13
CA ALA A 261 -7.79 -1.38 5.18
C ALA A 261 -7.15 -0.05 5.60
N GLY A 262 -5.84 -0.07 5.85
CA GLY A 262 -5.09 1.07 6.39
C GLY A 262 -5.07 1.13 7.93
N SER A 263 -5.53 0.07 8.62
CA SER A 263 -5.48 0.00 10.10
C SER A 263 -4.13 -0.45 10.66
N GLU A 264 -3.21 -0.85 9.80
CA GLU A 264 -1.84 -1.29 10.16
C GLU A 264 -1.81 -2.40 11.24
N GLY A 265 -2.82 -3.29 11.22
CA GLY A 265 -2.93 -4.40 12.16
C GLY A 265 -3.38 -4.00 13.57
N THR A 266 -3.88 -2.80 13.79
CA THR A 266 -4.25 -2.28 15.12
C THR A 266 -5.70 -2.61 15.53
N LEU A 267 -6.59 -2.95 14.59
CA LEU A 267 -8.00 -3.17 14.85
C LEU A 267 -8.37 -4.64 15.03
N ALA A 268 -7.85 -5.52 14.18
CA ALA A 268 -8.15 -6.94 14.23
C ALA A 268 -7.03 -7.74 13.58
N PHE A 269 -6.94 -9.04 13.88
CA PHE A 269 -5.98 -9.95 13.25
C PHE A 269 -6.63 -10.63 12.04
N VAL A 270 -6.13 -10.38 10.84
CA VAL A 270 -6.68 -10.94 9.59
C VAL A 270 -6.22 -12.39 9.42
N THR A 271 -7.17 -13.30 9.13
CA THR A 271 -6.91 -14.72 8.84
C THR A 271 -7.26 -15.12 7.42
N GLU A 272 -8.20 -14.41 6.77
CA GLU A 272 -8.62 -14.67 5.39
C GLU A 272 -9.09 -13.37 4.73
N LEU A 273 -8.89 -13.25 3.42
CA LEU A 273 -9.27 -12.09 2.61
C LEU A 273 -10.01 -12.55 1.37
N LYS A 274 -11.11 -11.88 1.03
CA LYS A 274 -11.75 -11.97 -0.28
C LYS A 274 -11.49 -10.67 -1.04
N LEU A 275 -10.83 -10.79 -2.17
CA LEU A 275 -10.32 -9.67 -2.94
C LEU A 275 -10.95 -9.62 -4.33
N ARG A 276 -11.35 -8.43 -4.77
CA ARG A 276 -11.82 -8.18 -6.13
C ARG A 276 -10.66 -8.24 -7.10
N LEU A 277 -10.87 -8.96 -8.20
CA LEU A 277 -9.95 -9.02 -9.33
C LEU A 277 -10.45 -8.15 -10.48
N VAL A 278 -9.51 -7.75 -11.34
CA VAL A 278 -9.79 -7.00 -12.55
C VAL A 278 -9.28 -7.75 -13.78
N PRO A 279 -9.86 -7.54 -14.98
CA PRO A 279 -9.34 -8.10 -16.21
C PRO A 279 -7.91 -7.66 -16.48
N LEU A 280 -7.12 -8.53 -17.12
CA LEU A 280 -5.77 -8.16 -17.56
C LEU A 280 -5.83 -6.88 -18.41
N PRO A 281 -4.84 -5.99 -18.28
CA PRO A 281 -4.78 -4.75 -19.05
C PRO A 281 -4.64 -5.04 -20.54
N PRO A 282 -4.96 -4.07 -21.42
CA PRO A 282 -4.68 -4.16 -22.85
C PRO A 282 -3.24 -4.57 -23.12
N THR A 283 -3.03 -5.33 -24.21
CA THR A 283 -1.73 -5.97 -24.50
C THR A 283 -0.72 -5.03 -25.13
N GLU A 284 -1.21 -4.03 -25.88
CA GLU A 284 -0.34 -3.04 -26.52
C GLU A 284 -0.01 -1.91 -25.55
N LYS A 285 1.28 -1.73 -25.32
CA LYS A 285 1.80 -0.74 -24.37
C LYS A 285 2.94 0.07 -24.96
N ALA A 286 3.01 1.33 -24.51
CA ALA A 286 4.19 2.17 -24.66
C ALA A 286 4.49 2.91 -23.35
N VAL A 287 5.76 3.23 -23.18
CA VAL A 287 6.19 4.18 -22.14
C VAL A 287 6.83 5.38 -22.83
N VAL A 288 6.28 6.57 -22.60
CA VAL A 288 6.85 7.84 -23.06
C VAL A 288 7.65 8.45 -21.92
N CYS A 289 8.94 8.71 -22.14
CA CYS A 289 9.84 9.23 -21.12
C CYS A 289 10.13 10.71 -21.41
N VAL A 290 9.36 11.62 -20.81
CA VAL A 290 9.49 13.06 -21.03
C VAL A 290 10.61 13.62 -20.18
N HIS A 291 11.64 14.22 -20.83
CA HIS A 291 12.77 14.85 -20.15
C HIS A 291 12.48 16.30 -19.86
N CYS A 292 12.46 16.68 -18.59
CA CYS A 292 12.18 18.02 -18.13
C CYS A 292 13.47 18.77 -17.74
N SER A 293 13.54 20.06 -18.09
CA SER A 293 14.69 20.92 -17.80
C SER A 293 14.76 21.35 -16.34
N THR A 294 13.60 21.37 -15.67
CA THR A 294 13.49 21.64 -14.23
C THR A 294 12.52 20.67 -13.57
N LEU A 295 12.61 20.54 -12.26
CA LEU A 295 11.68 19.71 -11.49
C LEU A 295 10.26 20.32 -11.52
N GLU A 296 10.16 21.64 -11.44
CA GLU A 296 8.90 22.38 -11.47
C GLU A 296 8.16 22.15 -12.80
N GLU A 297 8.90 22.12 -13.92
CA GLU A 297 8.35 21.78 -15.23
C GLU A 297 7.66 20.41 -15.23
N ALA A 298 8.25 19.40 -14.57
CA ALA A 298 7.66 18.06 -14.50
C ALA A 298 6.28 18.07 -13.82
N PHE A 299 6.09 18.87 -12.77
CA PHE A 299 4.80 18.95 -12.07
C PHE A 299 3.70 19.59 -12.93
N VAL A 300 4.02 20.62 -13.71
CA VAL A 300 3.02 21.25 -14.60
C VAL A 300 2.79 20.42 -15.86
N ALA A 301 3.82 19.77 -16.40
CA ALA A 301 3.71 18.83 -17.51
C ALA A 301 2.81 17.62 -17.17
N ASN A 302 2.88 17.12 -15.93
CA ASN A 302 1.98 16.08 -15.44
C ASN A 302 0.49 16.45 -15.61
N LEU A 303 0.12 17.72 -15.35
CA LEU A 303 -1.27 18.18 -15.49
C LEU A 303 -1.75 18.17 -16.94
N VAL A 304 -0.84 18.43 -17.88
CA VAL A 304 -1.15 18.32 -19.32
C VAL A 304 -1.38 16.85 -19.68
N VAL A 305 -0.48 15.97 -19.27
CA VAL A 305 -0.55 14.54 -19.59
C VAL A 305 -1.80 13.87 -18.99
N LEU A 306 -2.22 14.26 -17.79
CA LEU A 306 -3.42 13.69 -17.14
C LEU A 306 -4.70 13.85 -17.96
N LYS A 307 -4.79 14.89 -18.82
CA LYS A 307 -5.95 15.10 -19.73
C LYS A 307 -6.10 14.00 -20.78
N HIS A 308 -5.03 13.28 -21.06
CA HIS A 308 -4.99 12.19 -22.05
C HIS A 308 -5.25 10.79 -21.44
N ASN A 309 -5.69 10.70 -20.19
CA ASN A 309 -6.00 9.45 -19.49
C ASN A 309 -4.90 8.38 -19.63
N PRO A 310 -3.67 8.65 -19.16
CA PRO A 310 -2.60 7.67 -19.12
C PRO A 310 -2.91 6.57 -18.09
N VAL A 311 -2.22 5.43 -18.20
CA VAL A 311 -2.34 4.35 -17.21
C VAL A 311 -1.54 4.67 -15.94
N ALA A 312 -0.37 5.27 -16.09
CA ALA A 312 0.46 5.74 -15.00
C ALA A 312 1.32 6.94 -15.44
N ILE A 313 1.64 7.82 -14.48
CA ILE A 313 2.70 8.84 -14.64
C ILE A 313 3.54 8.82 -13.38
N GLU A 314 4.85 8.57 -13.56
CA GLU A 314 5.83 8.47 -12.49
C GLU A 314 6.93 9.50 -12.66
N LEU A 315 7.45 10.02 -11.55
CA LEU A 315 8.54 10.98 -11.52
C LEU A 315 9.85 10.34 -11.05
N MET A 316 10.93 10.64 -11.76
CA MET A 316 12.32 10.44 -11.29
C MET A 316 13.07 11.76 -11.39
N ASP A 317 13.71 12.19 -10.31
CA ASP A 317 14.55 13.38 -10.29
C ASP A 317 16.00 13.10 -10.73
N SER A 318 16.80 14.16 -10.87
CA SER A 318 18.21 14.09 -11.25
C SER A 318 19.05 13.27 -10.27
N THR A 319 18.74 13.25 -8.99
CA THR A 319 19.50 12.50 -7.98
C THR A 319 19.44 11.01 -8.26
N ILE A 320 18.23 10.47 -8.50
CA ILE A 320 18.04 9.06 -8.85
C ILE A 320 18.73 8.75 -10.19
N LEU A 321 18.62 9.66 -11.16
CA LEU A 321 19.27 9.51 -12.47
C LEU A 321 20.80 9.47 -12.33
N GLU A 322 21.42 10.32 -11.51
CA GLU A 322 22.85 10.30 -11.25
C GLU A 322 23.32 9.02 -10.54
N LEU A 323 22.59 8.58 -9.49
CA LEU A 323 22.92 7.34 -8.79
C LEU A 323 22.84 6.12 -9.71
N SER A 324 21.89 6.12 -10.66
CA SER A 324 21.77 5.03 -11.63
C SER A 324 22.94 4.94 -12.61
N LYS A 325 23.67 6.04 -12.90
CA LYS A 325 24.90 6.02 -13.72
C LYS A 325 26.00 5.15 -13.08
N ARG A 326 26.09 5.19 -11.75
CA ARG A 326 27.12 4.50 -10.97
C ARG A 326 26.76 3.06 -10.62
N ASN A 327 25.50 2.68 -10.78
CA ASN A 327 25.05 1.32 -10.49
C ASN A 327 25.13 0.42 -11.73
N ILE A 328 25.96 -0.62 -11.67
CA ILE A 328 26.27 -1.50 -12.81
C ILE A 328 24.99 -2.13 -13.40
N SER A 329 24.06 -2.55 -12.56
CA SER A 329 22.82 -3.19 -13.00
C SER A 329 21.84 -2.20 -13.60
N GLN A 330 21.76 -0.96 -13.09
CA GLN A 330 20.80 0.04 -13.53
C GLN A 330 21.34 0.92 -14.66
N ASN A 331 22.66 1.06 -14.81
CA ASN A 331 23.23 1.85 -15.89
C ASN A 331 22.79 1.35 -17.28
N LYS A 332 22.71 0.04 -17.49
CA LYS A 332 22.20 -0.56 -18.73
C LYS A 332 20.72 -0.26 -19.02
N ASN A 333 19.95 0.11 -18.00
CA ASN A 333 18.54 0.45 -18.11
C ASN A 333 18.32 1.93 -18.45
N ARG A 334 19.38 2.72 -18.55
CA ARG A 334 19.33 4.16 -18.89
C ARG A 334 19.25 4.44 -20.40
N PHE A 335 19.06 3.44 -21.24
CA PHE A 335 19.07 3.55 -22.71
C PHE A 335 18.13 4.61 -23.28
N PHE A 336 17.06 4.96 -22.54
CA PHE A 336 16.11 5.99 -22.91
C PHE A 336 16.49 7.39 -22.40
N VAL A 337 17.47 7.52 -21.51
CA VAL A 337 17.89 8.80 -20.92
C VAL A 337 18.83 9.51 -21.88
N GLN A 338 18.48 10.73 -22.28
CA GLN A 338 19.26 11.59 -23.16
C GLN A 338 19.73 12.82 -22.37
N GLY A 339 21.03 13.08 -22.38
CA GLY A 339 21.64 14.17 -21.63
C GLY A 339 21.50 14.01 -20.11
N ASP A 340 21.38 15.11 -19.40
CA ASP A 340 21.26 15.21 -17.95
C ASP A 340 19.99 16.02 -17.57
N PRO A 341 18.78 15.44 -17.75
CA PRO A 341 17.54 16.12 -17.39
C PRO A 341 17.42 16.30 -15.88
N ALA A 342 16.79 17.40 -15.46
CA ALA A 342 16.49 17.65 -14.03
C ALA A 342 15.46 16.67 -13.49
N ALA A 343 14.55 16.20 -14.36
CA ALA A 343 13.57 15.18 -14.04
C ALA A 343 13.12 14.43 -15.31
N ILE A 344 12.61 13.22 -15.13
CA ILE A 344 11.92 12.46 -16.18
C ILE A 344 10.54 12.07 -15.70
N LEU A 345 9.51 12.35 -16.53
CA LEU A 345 8.19 11.74 -16.38
C LEU A 345 8.15 10.45 -17.19
N ILE A 346 7.77 9.36 -16.53
CA ILE A 346 7.54 8.04 -17.13
C ILE A 346 6.04 7.88 -17.29
N ILE A 347 5.54 7.93 -18.52
CA ILE A 347 4.11 7.89 -18.86
C ILE A 347 3.81 6.54 -19.50
N GLU A 348 3.03 5.69 -18.83
CA GLU A 348 2.57 4.43 -19.42
C GLU A 348 1.23 4.62 -20.12
N LEU A 349 1.16 4.10 -21.36
CA LEU A 349 -0.03 4.01 -22.18
C LEU A 349 -0.33 2.53 -22.46
N ALA A 350 -1.60 2.15 -22.42
CA ALA A 350 -2.05 0.80 -22.78
C ALA A 350 -3.37 0.89 -23.55
N GLU A 351 -3.40 0.30 -24.72
CA GLU A 351 -4.56 0.29 -25.62
C GLU A 351 -4.68 -1.09 -26.31
N ASN A 352 -5.74 -1.28 -27.08
CA ASN A 352 -5.98 -2.55 -27.75
C ASN A 352 -5.09 -2.76 -28.98
N THR A 353 -4.68 -1.67 -29.63
CA THR A 353 -3.84 -1.71 -30.84
C THR A 353 -2.63 -0.80 -30.69
N ARG A 354 -1.60 -1.10 -31.46
CA ARG A 354 -0.38 -0.28 -31.54
C ARG A 354 -0.67 1.12 -32.10
N GLU A 355 -1.56 1.22 -33.07
CA GLU A 355 -1.96 2.48 -33.69
C GLU A 355 -2.62 3.41 -32.68
N GLU A 356 -3.46 2.87 -31.78
CA GLU A 356 -4.10 3.64 -30.72
C GLU A 356 -3.07 4.15 -29.70
N VAL A 357 -2.13 3.31 -29.30
CA VAL A 357 -1.01 3.70 -28.42
C VAL A 357 -0.18 4.82 -29.04
N ASP A 358 0.21 4.67 -30.33
CA ASP A 358 1.03 5.65 -31.02
C ASP A 358 0.28 6.96 -31.24
N LYS A 359 -1.02 6.91 -31.55
CA LYS A 359 -1.89 8.10 -31.64
C LYS A 359 -1.90 8.87 -30.33
N LYS A 360 -2.17 8.20 -29.22
CA LYS A 360 -2.22 8.81 -27.88
C LYS A 360 -0.85 9.40 -27.49
N ALA A 361 0.24 8.70 -27.80
CA ALA A 361 1.60 9.20 -27.56
C ALA A 361 1.91 10.45 -28.40
N ASN A 362 1.42 10.53 -29.67
CA ASN A 362 1.57 11.71 -30.52
C ASN A 362 0.77 12.89 -29.98
N GLU A 363 -0.45 12.68 -29.51
CA GLU A 363 -1.33 13.71 -28.93
C GLU A 363 -0.68 14.28 -27.65
N ILE A 364 -0.16 13.44 -26.75
CA ILE A 364 0.57 13.89 -25.55
C ILE A 364 1.81 14.72 -25.91
N GLU A 365 2.62 14.23 -26.84
CA GLU A 365 3.82 14.94 -27.26
C GLU A 365 3.48 16.29 -27.90
N ALA A 366 2.46 16.34 -28.76
CA ALA A 366 2.02 17.58 -29.39
C ALA A 366 1.51 18.61 -28.37
N ASP A 367 0.74 18.16 -27.38
CA ASP A 367 0.21 19.03 -26.32
C ASP A 367 1.32 19.54 -25.41
N LEU A 368 2.27 18.69 -25.02
CA LEU A 368 3.45 19.11 -24.24
C LEU A 368 4.31 20.13 -25.00
N ARG A 369 4.56 19.90 -26.30
CA ARG A 369 5.31 20.83 -27.15
C ARG A 369 4.59 22.18 -27.30
N ALA A 370 3.27 22.19 -27.43
CA ALA A 370 2.48 23.41 -27.50
C ALA A 370 2.60 24.28 -26.22
N HIS A 371 2.85 23.64 -25.08
CA HIS A 371 3.08 24.30 -23.81
C HIS A 371 4.58 24.56 -23.51
N ASN A 372 5.49 24.19 -24.43
CA ASN A 372 6.95 24.26 -24.26
C ASN A 372 7.45 23.41 -23.08
N TYR A 373 6.83 22.26 -22.78
CA TYR A 373 7.25 21.32 -21.77
C TYR A 373 7.97 20.11 -22.41
N GLY A 374 9.08 19.70 -21.82
CA GLY A 374 9.90 18.58 -22.27
C GLY A 374 10.90 18.95 -23.38
N THR A 375 12.10 18.39 -23.28
CA THR A 375 13.15 18.55 -24.28
C THR A 375 13.27 17.34 -25.20
N HIS A 376 12.99 16.13 -24.67
CA HIS A 376 13.03 14.86 -25.40
C HIS A 376 11.85 13.97 -24.95
N TYR A 377 11.37 13.13 -25.86
CA TYR A 377 10.19 12.28 -25.66
C TYR A 377 10.44 10.84 -26.14
N PRO A 378 11.51 10.15 -25.66
CA PRO A 378 11.76 8.77 -26.07
C PRO A 378 10.55 7.89 -25.78
N ARG A 379 10.22 7.02 -26.74
CA ARG A 379 9.14 6.03 -26.63
C ARG A 379 9.73 4.65 -26.54
N VAL A 380 9.31 3.88 -25.55
CA VAL A 380 9.78 2.53 -25.28
C VAL A 380 8.63 1.55 -25.42
N TYR A 381 8.88 0.42 -26.07
CA TYR A 381 7.86 -0.56 -26.41
C TYR A 381 8.31 -1.99 -26.05
N GLY A 382 7.34 -2.90 -25.97
CA GLY A 382 7.58 -4.33 -25.83
C GLY A 382 8.43 -4.66 -24.58
N LYS A 383 9.40 -5.56 -24.74
CA LYS A 383 10.22 -6.06 -23.62
C LYS A 383 11.06 -5.00 -22.90
N ASP A 384 11.38 -3.91 -23.58
CA ASP A 384 12.22 -2.86 -22.99
C ASP A 384 11.46 -1.98 -22.00
N ILE A 385 10.11 -2.00 -22.00
CA ILE A 385 9.27 -1.36 -20.98
C ILE A 385 9.67 -1.83 -19.58
N SER A 386 9.89 -3.13 -19.40
CA SER A 386 10.28 -3.70 -18.10
C SER A 386 11.61 -3.14 -17.59
N ARG A 387 12.51 -2.71 -18.48
CA ARG A 387 13.79 -2.10 -18.10
C ARG A 387 13.61 -0.67 -17.58
N VAL A 388 12.67 0.10 -18.16
CA VAL A 388 12.31 1.43 -17.65
C VAL A 388 11.74 1.31 -16.25
N TRP A 389 10.78 0.40 -16.05
CA TRP A 389 10.19 0.14 -14.74
C TRP A 389 11.19 -0.42 -13.72
N SER A 390 12.16 -1.26 -14.16
CA SER A 390 13.24 -1.73 -13.29
C SER A 390 14.07 -0.58 -12.74
N LEU A 391 14.39 0.41 -13.58
CA LEU A 391 15.12 1.61 -13.13
C LEU A 391 14.27 2.43 -12.13
N ARG A 392 12.98 2.64 -12.44
CA ARG A 392 12.06 3.36 -11.55
C ARG A 392 11.92 2.68 -10.19
N LYS A 393 11.72 1.36 -10.17
CA LYS A 393 11.59 0.56 -8.93
C LYS A 393 12.88 0.50 -8.11
N ALA A 394 14.03 0.70 -8.72
CA ALA A 394 15.33 0.68 -8.03
C ALA A 394 15.60 1.94 -7.18
N GLY A 395 14.77 2.98 -7.26
CA GLY A 395 15.01 4.28 -6.64
C GLY A 395 15.39 4.20 -5.15
N LEU A 396 14.60 3.49 -4.33
CA LEU A 396 14.88 3.32 -2.90
C LEU A 396 16.25 2.63 -2.65
N GLY A 397 16.53 1.56 -3.40
CA GLY A 397 17.81 0.85 -3.27
C GLY A 397 19.00 1.70 -3.71
N LEU A 398 18.85 2.52 -4.74
CA LEU A 398 19.87 3.46 -5.19
C LEU A 398 20.16 4.52 -4.13
N LEU A 399 19.13 5.08 -3.51
CA LEU A 399 19.24 6.08 -2.43
C LEU A 399 19.92 5.49 -1.19
N SER A 400 19.54 4.28 -0.77
CA SER A 400 20.19 3.58 0.34
C SER A 400 21.69 3.32 0.09
N GLY A 401 22.07 3.19 -1.19
CA GLY A 401 23.44 3.01 -1.65
C GLY A 401 24.27 4.30 -1.80
N MET A 402 23.73 5.47 -1.47
CA MET A 402 24.47 6.74 -1.57
C MET A 402 25.78 6.70 -0.78
N PRO A 403 26.89 7.25 -1.34
CA PRO A 403 28.14 7.37 -0.63
C PRO A 403 28.03 8.25 0.63
N GLY A 404 28.84 7.94 1.64
CA GLY A 404 28.87 8.71 2.88
C GLY A 404 28.03 8.10 4.01
N SER A 405 28.11 8.71 5.19
CA SER A 405 27.39 8.28 6.41
C SER A 405 25.95 8.81 6.47
N ALA A 406 25.70 9.99 5.90
CA ALA A 406 24.35 10.54 5.77
C ALA A 406 23.55 9.75 4.72
N LYS A 407 22.36 9.29 5.09
CA LYS A 407 21.46 8.55 4.23
C LYS A 407 20.10 9.23 4.17
N PRO A 408 19.44 9.24 3.00
CA PRO A 408 18.06 9.67 2.90
C PRO A 408 17.17 8.81 3.81
N VAL A 409 16.30 9.43 4.58
CA VAL A 409 15.37 8.74 5.48
C VAL A 409 13.95 8.85 4.96
N SER A 410 13.16 7.78 5.15
CA SER A 410 11.75 7.72 4.75
C SER A 410 10.87 8.28 5.88
N VAL A 411 10.95 9.59 6.14
CA VAL A 411 10.15 10.25 7.20
C VAL A 411 9.07 11.17 6.67
N ILE A 412 9.14 11.54 5.38
CA ILE A 412 8.09 12.30 4.67
C ILE A 412 7.61 11.40 3.53
N GLU A 413 6.86 10.36 3.91
CA GLU A 413 6.35 9.34 3.00
C GLU A 413 4.86 9.52 2.75
N ASP A 414 4.45 9.16 1.54
CA ASP A 414 3.05 9.06 1.11
C ASP A 414 2.23 10.34 1.35
N THR A 415 2.91 11.50 1.33
CA THR A 415 2.20 12.78 1.36
C THR A 415 1.45 12.96 0.04
N ALA A 416 0.15 13.25 0.11
CA ALA A 416 -0.70 13.36 -1.07
C ALA A 416 -1.47 14.68 -1.08
N VAL A 417 -1.47 15.32 -2.23
CA VAL A 417 -2.31 16.50 -2.54
C VAL A 417 -2.96 16.29 -3.91
N ALA A 418 -4.07 16.99 -4.18
CA ALA A 418 -4.65 16.96 -5.52
C ALA A 418 -3.56 17.33 -6.55
N PRO A 419 -3.45 16.63 -7.69
CA PRO A 419 -2.39 16.85 -8.68
C PRO A 419 -2.23 18.32 -9.10
N GLN A 420 -3.34 19.07 -9.14
CA GLN A 420 -3.36 20.50 -9.46
C GLN A 420 -2.66 21.36 -8.41
N ARG A 421 -2.55 20.88 -7.17
CA ARG A 421 -1.87 21.57 -6.06
C ARG A 421 -0.40 21.19 -5.91
N LEU A 422 0.07 20.14 -6.61
CA LEU A 422 1.46 19.69 -6.52
C LEU A 422 2.49 20.79 -6.77
N PRO A 423 2.37 21.64 -7.81
CA PRO A 423 3.36 22.67 -8.04
C PRO A 423 3.51 23.64 -6.85
N ALA A 424 2.40 24.07 -6.25
CA ALA A 424 2.41 24.96 -5.08
C ALA A 424 2.96 24.23 -3.83
N TYR A 425 2.50 23.00 -3.59
CA TYR A 425 2.95 22.18 -2.47
C TYR A 425 4.47 21.97 -2.48
N ILE A 426 5.04 21.64 -3.65
CA ILE A 426 6.49 21.45 -3.80
C ILE A 426 7.26 22.75 -3.62
N ALA A 427 6.74 23.87 -4.11
CA ALA A 427 7.37 25.18 -3.90
C ALA A 427 7.45 25.54 -2.40
N ASP A 428 6.37 25.31 -1.66
CA ASP A 428 6.34 25.55 -0.21
C ASP A 428 7.25 24.59 0.55
N MET A 429 7.24 23.29 0.18
CA MET A 429 8.12 22.28 0.78
C MET A 429 9.59 22.61 0.56
N LYS A 430 9.97 22.98 -0.67
CA LYS A 430 11.33 23.37 -1.02
C LYS A 430 11.77 24.59 -0.22
N LYS A 431 10.94 25.63 -0.15
CA LYS A 431 11.22 26.84 0.64
C LYS A 431 11.42 26.51 2.13
N MET A 432 10.61 25.59 2.66
CA MET A 432 10.75 25.14 4.07
C MET A 432 12.08 24.44 4.27
N LEU A 433 12.43 23.46 3.44
CA LEU A 433 13.68 22.70 3.54
C LEU A 433 14.91 23.60 3.37
N ASP A 434 14.89 24.52 2.41
CA ASP A 434 15.95 25.51 2.19
C ASP A 434 16.18 26.37 3.46
N GLY A 435 15.10 26.70 4.18
CA GLY A 435 15.18 27.45 5.45
C GLY A 435 15.90 26.67 6.56
N TYR A 436 15.94 25.35 6.49
CA TYR A 436 16.69 24.47 7.41
C TYR A 436 18.04 24.02 6.83
N GLY A 437 18.42 24.47 5.63
CA GLY A 437 19.64 24.01 4.93
C GLY A 437 19.59 22.53 4.54
N LEU A 438 18.39 21.97 4.32
CA LEU A 438 18.17 20.59 3.94
C LEU A 438 17.89 20.47 2.45
N SER A 439 18.32 19.36 1.86
CA SER A 439 17.96 18.94 0.50
C SER A 439 17.06 17.71 0.54
N CYS A 440 16.26 17.54 -0.49
CA CYS A 440 15.33 16.42 -0.63
C CYS A 440 15.43 15.79 -2.02
N VAL A 441 15.25 14.48 -2.09
CA VAL A 441 15.06 13.74 -3.34
C VAL A 441 13.56 13.61 -3.60
N TYR A 442 13.15 13.88 -4.83
CA TYR A 442 11.75 13.85 -5.23
C TYR A 442 11.45 12.62 -6.06
N HIS A 443 10.64 11.74 -5.49
CA HIS A 443 10.19 10.53 -6.11
C HIS A 443 8.67 10.45 -5.91
N ALA A 444 7.90 10.19 -6.96
CA ALA A 444 6.46 10.39 -6.86
C ALA A 444 5.65 9.45 -7.76
N HIS A 445 4.48 9.04 -7.27
CA HIS A 445 3.34 8.63 -8.08
C HIS A 445 2.59 9.91 -8.49
N ILE A 446 3.21 10.69 -9.37
CA ILE A 446 2.84 12.07 -9.64
C ILE A 446 1.42 12.21 -10.21
N SER A 447 0.94 11.18 -10.91
CA SER A 447 -0.42 11.15 -11.48
C SER A 447 -1.53 11.23 -10.42
N THR A 448 -1.28 10.73 -9.22
CA THR A 448 -2.24 10.73 -8.10
C THR A 448 -1.92 11.76 -7.03
N GLY A 449 -0.87 12.56 -7.26
CA GLY A 449 -0.46 13.61 -6.33
C GLY A 449 0.31 13.14 -5.12
N GLU A 450 0.81 11.90 -5.12
CA GLU A 450 1.56 11.31 -4.01
C GLU A 450 3.07 11.43 -4.20
N LEU A 451 3.75 11.75 -3.11
CA LEU A 451 5.16 12.04 -3.05
C LEU A 451 5.88 11.21 -2.00
N HIS A 452 7.07 10.74 -2.36
CA HIS A 452 8.07 10.19 -1.45
C HIS A 452 9.24 11.17 -1.38
N LEU A 453 9.32 11.93 -0.30
CA LEU A 453 10.36 12.94 -0.08
C LEU A 453 11.44 12.38 0.84
N ARG A 454 12.70 12.38 0.39
CA ARG A 454 13.79 11.69 1.08
C ARG A 454 15.04 12.54 1.19
#